data_b2b719fd569bfc5da8ce8304f14b6203
#
_entry.id   b2b719fd569bfc5da8ce8304f14b6203
#
_cell.length_a   1.000
_cell.length_b   1.000
_cell.length_c   1.000
_cell.angle_alpha   90.00
_cell.angle_beta   90.00
_cell.angle_gamma   90.00
#
_symmetry.space_group_name_H-M   'P 1'
#
loop_
_entity.id
_entity.type
_entity.pdbx_description
1 polymer ?
#
loop_
_entity_poly.entity_id
_entity_poly.type
_entity_poly.pdbx_seq_one_letter_code
_entity_poly.pdbx_strand_id
1 'polypeptide(L)'
;VYKRQQYISEKAQKVVEKIDEIDAMINEHTTGWKTGRMNKVDLTILRLAVYEMKWDEDVPTGVAINEAVNLAKKYSSEDGASFVNGVLAKLAD
;
A
#
# COMPACT_ATOMS: atom_id res chain seq x y z
N VAL A 1 -18.85 -15.00 -1.31
CA VAL A 1 -17.48 -15.51 -1.54
C VAL A 1 -17.06 -15.23 -2.98
N TYR A 2 -17.88 -15.59 -3.92
CA TYR A 2 -17.60 -15.38 -5.35
C TYR A 2 -17.42 -13.89 -5.68
N LYS A 3 -18.33 -13.05 -5.22
CA LYS A 3 -18.25 -11.60 -5.46
C LYS A 3 -17.03 -10.97 -4.81
N ARG A 4 -16.66 -11.47 -3.63
CA ARG A 4 -15.49 -10.98 -2.90
C ARG A 4 -14.19 -11.31 -3.65
N GLN A 5 -14.08 -12.53 -4.17
CA GLN A 5 -12.92 -12.95 -4.96
C GLN A 5 -12.80 -12.12 -6.23
N GLN A 6 -13.91 -11.88 -6.90
CA GLN A 6 -13.92 -11.05 -8.11
C GLN A 6 -13.47 -9.63 -7.82
N TYR A 7 -13.97 -9.03 -6.72
CA TYR A 7 -13.57 -7.70 -6.31
C TYR A 7 -12.07 -7.60 -6.03
N ILE A 8 -11.52 -8.56 -5.29
CA ILE A 8 -10.09 -8.60 -4.98
C ILE A 8 -9.26 -8.75 -6.25
N SER A 9 -9.70 -9.61 -7.16
CA SER A 9 -9.01 -9.83 -8.43
C SER A 9 -8.99 -8.58 -9.30
N GLU A 10 -10.11 -7.87 -9.38
CA GLU A 10 -10.20 -6.62 -10.15
C GLU A 10 -9.31 -5.54 -9.54
N LYS A 11 -9.32 -5.40 -8.22
CA LYS A 11 -8.48 -4.41 -7.54
C LYS A 11 -6.99 -4.74 -7.74
N ALA A 12 -6.61 -6.00 -7.60
CA ALA A 12 -5.23 -6.42 -7.82
C ALA A 12 -4.77 -6.09 -9.24
N GLN A 13 -5.62 -6.31 -10.22
CA GLN A 13 -5.32 -5.98 -11.62
C GLN A 13 -5.11 -4.48 -11.80
N LYS A 14 -5.94 -3.66 -11.18
CA LYS A 14 -5.82 -2.20 -11.24
C LYS A 14 -4.53 -1.72 -10.59
N VAL A 15 -4.13 -2.34 -9.48
CA VAL A 15 -2.86 -2.04 -8.82
C VAL A 15 -1.70 -2.35 -9.76
N VAL A 16 -1.72 -3.49 -10.43
CA VAL A 16 -0.68 -3.89 -11.38
C VAL A 16 -0.58 -2.89 -12.53
N GLU A 17 -1.70 -2.39 -13.03
CA GLU A 17 -1.73 -1.39 -14.10
C GLU A 17 -1.05 -0.10 -13.71
N LYS A 18 -1.03 0.25 -12.42
CA LYS A 18 -0.46 1.48 -11.89
C LYS A 18 0.86 1.25 -11.16
N ILE A 19 1.44 0.05 -11.26
CA ILE A 19 2.56 -0.33 -10.40
C ILE A 19 3.79 0.57 -10.58
N ASP A 20 4.08 0.99 -11.79
CA ASP A 20 5.24 1.85 -12.04
C ASP A 20 5.06 3.23 -11.39
N GLU A 21 3.87 3.80 -11.48
CA GLU A 21 3.55 5.07 -10.84
C GLU A 21 3.57 4.95 -9.32
N ILE A 22 3.01 3.86 -8.81
CA ILE A 22 2.97 3.56 -7.37
C ILE A 22 4.38 3.42 -6.82
N ASP A 23 5.23 2.64 -7.47
CA ASP A 23 6.60 2.42 -7.04
C ASP A 23 7.42 3.71 -7.08
N ALA A 24 7.19 4.55 -8.07
CA ALA A 24 7.84 5.86 -8.15
C ALA A 24 7.47 6.74 -6.96
N MET A 25 6.19 6.76 -6.59
CA MET A 25 5.73 7.53 -5.41
C MET A 25 6.35 7.00 -4.12
N ILE A 26 6.41 5.68 -3.97
CA ILE A 26 7.01 5.06 -2.79
C ILE A 26 8.49 5.42 -2.71
N ASN A 27 9.22 5.30 -3.82
CA ASN A 27 10.65 5.58 -3.85
C ASN A 27 10.97 7.04 -3.54
N GLU A 28 10.11 7.97 -3.96
CA GLU A 28 10.30 9.39 -3.66
C GLU A 28 10.23 9.70 -2.17
N HIS A 29 9.47 8.90 -1.42
CA HIS A 29 9.19 9.16 0.00
C HIS A 29 9.90 8.20 0.94
N THR A 30 10.81 7.38 0.43
CA THR A 30 11.58 6.43 1.24
C THR A 30 13.06 6.66 1.04
N THR A 31 13.63 7.47 1.92
CA THR A 31 15.06 7.78 1.88
C THR A 31 15.88 6.54 2.21
N GLY A 32 16.70 6.11 1.26
CA GLY A 32 17.57 4.94 1.45
C GLY A 32 16.88 3.59 1.28
N TRP A 33 15.58 3.57 1.04
CA TRP A 33 14.81 2.34 0.85
C TRP A 33 14.13 2.37 -0.50
N LYS A 34 14.54 1.51 -1.39
CA LYS A 34 13.89 1.36 -2.70
C LYS A 34 13.00 0.13 -2.67
N THR A 35 12.00 0.09 -3.53
CA THR A 35 11.05 -1.02 -3.57
C THR A 35 11.72 -2.39 -3.69
N GLY A 36 12.85 -2.46 -4.40
CA GLY A 36 13.58 -3.72 -4.54
C GLY A 36 14.26 -4.23 -3.27
N ARG A 37 14.37 -3.39 -2.24
CA ARG A 37 14.99 -3.76 -0.96
C ARG A 37 13.99 -3.93 0.16
N MET A 38 12.74 -3.65 -0.10
CA MET A 38 11.70 -3.77 0.91
C MET A 38 11.28 -5.22 1.10
N ASN A 39 10.82 -5.54 2.33
CA ASN A 39 10.12 -6.77 2.60
C ASN A 39 8.93 -6.88 1.64
N LYS A 40 8.75 -8.04 1.02
CA LYS A 40 7.68 -8.23 0.04
C LYS A 40 6.29 -8.00 0.61
N VAL A 41 6.08 -8.37 1.87
CA VAL A 41 4.78 -8.15 2.54
C VAL A 41 4.53 -6.67 2.69
N ASP A 42 5.50 -5.91 3.20
CA ASP A 42 5.37 -4.47 3.38
C ASP A 42 5.17 -3.77 2.04
N LEU A 43 5.90 -4.18 1.02
CA LEU A 43 5.78 -3.61 -0.32
C LEU A 43 4.39 -3.84 -0.91
N THR A 44 3.85 -5.05 -0.76
CA THR A 44 2.51 -5.38 -1.25
C THR A 44 1.46 -4.51 -0.55
N ILE A 45 1.58 -4.36 0.76
CA ILE A 45 0.67 -3.53 1.55
C ILE A 45 0.76 -2.08 1.12
N LEU A 46 1.99 -1.56 0.94
CA LEU A 46 2.19 -0.19 0.48
C LEU A 46 1.59 0.04 -0.90
N ARG A 47 1.81 -0.87 -1.83
CA ARG A 47 1.27 -0.74 -3.19
C ARG A 47 -0.25 -0.67 -3.18
N LEU A 48 -0.90 -1.55 -2.42
CA LEU A 48 -2.35 -1.55 -2.31
C LEU A 48 -2.85 -0.24 -1.70
N ALA A 49 -2.25 0.18 -0.59
CA ALA A 49 -2.67 1.39 0.10
C ALA A 49 -2.47 2.65 -0.76
N VAL A 50 -1.35 2.75 -1.46
CA VAL A 50 -1.10 3.89 -2.34
C VAL A 50 -2.14 3.94 -3.46
N TYR A 51 -2.47 2.78 -4.03
CA TYR A 51 -3.53 2.72 -5.03
C TYR A 51 -4.84 3.25 -4.46
N GLU A 52 -5.23 2.77 -3.28
CA GLU A 52 -6.48 3.20 -2.64
C GLU A 52 -6.48 4.70 -2.34
N MET A 53 -5.36 5.24 -1.89
CA MET A 53 -5.25 6.67 -1.57
C MET A 53 -5.32 7.57 -2.80
N LYS A 54 -4.79 7.14 -3.92
CA LYS A 54 -4.62 7.99 -5.10
C LYS A 54 -5.68 7.78 -6.18
N TRP A 55 -6.22 6.58 -6.31
CA TRP A 55 -7.11 6.24 -7.42
C TRP A 55 -8.45 5.65 -7.00
N ASP A 56 -8.62 5.24 -5.74
CA ASP A 56 -9.87 4.66 -5.28
C ASP A 56 -10.62 5.67 -4.42
N GLU A 57 -11.58 6.35 -5.03
CA GLU A 57 -12.37 7.39 -4.35
C GLU A 57 -13.30 6.82 -3.28
N ASP A 58 -13.59 5.53 -3.35
CA ASP A 58 -14.48 4.88 -2.37
C ASP A 58 -13.78 4.63 -1.04
N VAL A 59 -12.45 4.71 -1.00
CA VAL A 59 -11.67 4.46 0.22
C VAL A 59 -11.06 5.78 0.70
N PRO A 60 -11.53 6.34 1.82
CA PRO A 60 -10.90 7.53 2.41
C PRO A 60 -9.44 7.27 2.76
N THR A 61 -8.60 8.29 2.61
CA THR A 61 -7.16 8.19 2.86
C THR A 61 -6.85 7.64 4.26
N GLY A 62 -7.53 8.16 5.28
CA GLY A 62 -7.30 7.68 6.65
C GLY A 62 -7.66 6.21 6.84
N VAL A 63 -8.69 5.74 6.15
CA VAL A 63 -9.08 4.33 6.20
C VAL A 63 -8.04 3.47 5.50
N ALA A 64 -7.54 3.90 4.35
CA ALA A 64 -6.51 3.15 3.62
C ALA A 64 -5.24 3.00 4.46
N ILE A 65 -4.80 4.07 5.11
CA ILE A 65 -3.61 4.04 5.97
C ILE A 65 -3.83 3.11 7.16
N ASN A 66 -4.96 3.24 7.83
CA ASN A 66 -5.27 2.44 9.02
C ASN A 66 -5.32 0.95 8.70
N GLU A 67 -5.96 0.59 7.60
CA GLU A 67 -6.01 -0.80 7.16
C GLU A 67 -4.63 -1.35 6.81
N ALA A 68 -3.81 -0.54 6.13
CA ALA A 68 -2.45 -0.94 5.78
C ALA A 68 -1.60 -1.19 7.01
N VAL A 69 -1.67 -0.32 8.00
CA VAL A 69 -0.95 -0.48 9.27
C VAL A 69 -1.39 -1.75 9.99
N ASN A 70 -2.70 -2.01 10.03
CA ASN A 70 -3.23 -3.21 10.66
C ASN A 70 -2.77 -4.49 9.95
N LEU A 71 -2.74 -4.47 8.62
CA LEU A 71 -2.24 -5.60 7.84
C LEU A 71 -0.75 -5.83 8.10
N ALA A 72 0.03 -4.76 8.20
CA ALA A 72 1.46 -4.89 8.48
C ALA A 72 1.70 -5.47 9.88
N LYS A 73 0.92 -5.05 10.87
CA LYS A 73 1.01 -5.62 12.22
C LYS A 73 0.70 -7.11 12.23
N LYS A 74 -0.28 -7.52 11.43
CA LYS A 74 -0.74 -8.91 11.39
C LYS A 74 0.20 -9.81 10.59
N TYR A 75 0.68 -9.35 9.44
CA TYR A 75 1.40 -10.20 8.49
C TYR A 75 2.89 -9.87 8.35
N SER A 76 3.35 -8.77 8.90
CA SER A 76 4.75 -8.38 8.87
C SER A 76 5.29 -8.27 10.30
N SER A 77 5.45 -7.04 10.80
CA SER A 77 6.01 -6.79 12.14
C SER A 77 5.59 -5.41 12.62
N GLU A 78 5.85 -5.10 13.89
CA GLU A 78 5.62 -3.75 14.40
C GLU A 78 6.52 -2.75 13.70
N ASP A 79 7.77 -3.12 13.41
CA ASP A 79 8.69 -2.27 12.65
C ASP A 79 8.18 -2.04 11.24
N GLY A 80 7.66 -3.09 10.59
CA GLY A 80 7.03 -2.98 9.29
C GLY A 80 5.81 -2.07 9.32
N ALA A 81 4.97 -2.20 10.34
CA ALA A 81 3.79 -1.35 10.52
C ALA A 81 4.18 0.11 10.69
N SER A 82 5.20 0.41 11.49
CA SER A 82 5.70 1.78 11.67
C SER A 82 6.25 2.35 10.37
N PHE A 83 6.98 1.54 9.62
CA PHE A 83 7.52 1.94 8.32
C PHE A 83 6.41 2.26 7.33
N VAL A 84 5.42 1.37 7.22
CA VAL A 84 4.27 1.56 6.33
C VAL A 84 3.52 2.83 6.70
N ASN A 85 3.25 3.03 7.98
CA ASN A 85 2.56 4.23 8.45
C ASN A 85 3.33 5.50 8.09
N GLY A 86 4.63 5.50 8.31
CA GLY A 86 5.48 6.66 8.00
C GLY A 86 5.48 7.02 6.52
N VAL A 87 5.59 6.03 5.66
CA VAL A 87 5.58 6.24 4.20
C VAL A 87 4.22 6.78 3.75
N LEU A 88 3.14 6.15 4.20
CA LEU A 88 1.79 6.54 3.77
C LEU A 88 1.41 7.92 4.30
N ALA A 89 1.84 8.27 5.51
CA ALA A 89 1.61 9.60 6.06
C ALA A 89 2.25 10.69 5.19
N LYS A 90 3.45 10.46 4.69
CA LYS A 90 4.13 11.39 3.79
C LYS A 90 3.39 11.50 2.46
N LEU A 91 2.88 10.39 1.95
CA LEU A 91 2.13 10.37 0.69
C LEU A 91 0.76 11.05 0.81
N ALA A 92 0.20 11.08 2.01
CA ALA A 92 -1.09 11.72 2.27
C ALA A 92 -1.00 13.26 2.26
N ASP A 93 0.17 13.79 2.52
CA ASP A 93 0.40 15.24 2.45
C ASP A 93 0.53 15.66 0.97
#